data_c2136a514f885f77700df147382dc3d0
#
_entry.id   c2136a514f885f77700df147382dc3d0
#
_cell.length_a   1.000
_cell.length_b   1.000
_cell.length_c   1.000
_cell.angle_alpha   90.00
_cell.angle_beta   90.00
_cell.angle_gamma   90.00
#
_symmetry.space_group_name_H-M   'P 1'
#
loop_
_entity.id
_entity.type
_entity.pdbx_description
1 polymer ?
#
loop_
_entity_poly.entity_id
_entity_poly.type
_entity_poly.pdbx_seq_one_letter_code
_entity_poly.pdbx_strand_id
1 'polypeptide(L)'
;MTWFVINEIGNVAFIQKTTFLFDSLDVGAVQWSAHGPFRDSLDSSICVQCECDNQMSSKTKQSAARTRDKWREKTWYQIIAPDNFENKEIGTTPSETPEQLIGRTVEPTLYDLTGDFDKIHVRLRFKILEVTGQQAKTTFYGHEWSSDYLRGLVRRGTSRIDWIGPILTKDDYLMRVSVIVFTTTRSKTSQEHSARKAIEKVIRAHAKKHTFDELVTKVILGDLAGEVYEDVKKIIPIRECEIRKSKVLKGPEEVKTRRARLRRGSAAEKESE
;
A
#
# COMPACT_ATOMS: atom_id res chain seq x y z
N MET A 1 4.64 -12.24 -39.49
CA MET A 1 4.92 -13.69 -39.47
C MET A 1 5.49 -14.02 -38.10
N THR A 2 4.73 -14.67 -37.28
CA THR A 2 5.10 -15.09 -35.92
C THR A 2 5.58 -16.52 -36.00
N TRP A 3 6.84 -16.74 -35.58
CA TRP A 3 7.38 -18.08 -35.46
C TRP A 3 7.27 -18.52 -34.01
N PHE A 4 6.67 -19.70 -33.80
CA PHE A 4 6.65 -20.37 -32.51
C PHE A 4 7.79 -21.39 -32.47
N VAL A 5 8.64 -21.30 -31.47
CA VAL A 5 9.63 -22.34 -31.16
C VAL A 5 9.17 -23.03 -29.89
N ILE A 6 8.91 -24.32 -29.98
CA ILE A 6 8.56 -25.17 -28.86
C ILE A 6 9.85 -25.82 -28.35
N ASN A 7 10.19 -25.60 -27.09
CA ASN A 7 11.28 -26.33 -26.43
C ASN A 7 10.72 -27.61 -25.79
N GLU A 8 11.52 -28.64 -25.73
CA GLU A 8 11.18 -30.00 -25.27
C GLU A 8 10.70 -30.11 -23.80
N ILE A 9 10.51 -29.02 -23.08
CA ILE A 9 10.06 -28.98 -21.67
C ILE A 9 8.69 -28.30 -21.50
N GLY A 10 7.97 -28.04 -22.59
CA GLY A 10 6.55 -27.63 -22.50
C GLY A 10 6.27 -26.22 -21.93
N ASN A 11 7.26 -25.34 -21.80
CA ASN A 11 7.05 -23.97 -21.38
C ASN A 11 7.11 -23.00 -22.56
N VAL A 12 6.05 -22.18 -22.72
CA VAL A 12 5.94 -21.13 -23.72
C VAL A 12 6.57 -19.86 -23.17
N ALA A 13 7.73 -19.46 -23.67
CA ALA A 13 8.36 -18.19 -23.34
C ALA A 13 7.97 -17.13 -24.38
N PHE A 14 7.41 -16.04 -23.93
CA PHE A 14 7.08 -14.86 -24.74
C PHE A 14 8.34 -13.99 -24.90
N ILE A 15 8.90 -13.96 -26.11
CA ILE A 15 9.99 -13.04 -26.44
C ILE A 15 9.40 -11.86 -27.24
N GLN A 16 9.25 -10.70 -26.59
CA GLN A 16 8.99 -9.44 -27.29
C GLN A 16 10.28 -8.94 -27.93
N LYS A 17 10.28 -8.91 -29.27
CA LYS A 17 11.32 -8.22 -30.05
C LYS A 17 11.09 -6.70 -29.95
N THR A 18 11.90 -6.02 -29.16
CA THR A 18 12.11 -4.58 -29.30
C THR A 18 13.09 -4.34 -30.45
N THR A 19 12.57 -3.80 -31.53
CA THR A 19 13.39 -3.27 -32.63
C THR A 19 14.06 -1.97 -32.18
N PHE A 20 15.33 -2.06 -31.85
CA PHE A 20 16.21 -0.88 -31.76
C PHE A 20 16.78 -0.63 -33.16
N LEU A 21 16.40 0.49 -33.74
CA LEU A 21 17.12 1.13 -34.85
C LEU A 21 18.44 1.68 -34.27
N PHE A 22 19.54 1.06 -34.66
CA PHE A 22 20.88 1.58 -34.37
C PHE A 22 21.45 2.09 -35.70
N ASP A 23 21.58 3.40 -35.79
CA ASP A 23 22.31 4.07 -36.83
C ASP A 23 23.81 3.91 -36.57
N SER A 24 24.53 3.66 -37.64
CA SER A 24 25.95 3.42 -37.76
C SER A 24 26.83 4.54 -37.18
N LEU A 25 27.75 4.19 -36.29
CA LEU A 25 29.03 4.86 -36.15
C LEU A 25 30.11 3.83 -35.76
N ASP A 26 31.11 3.75 -36.65
CA ASP A 26 32.36 3.03 -36.50
C ASP A 26 33.11 3.40 -35.23
N VAL A 27 33.55 2.43 -34.43
CA VAL A 27 34.80 2.49 -33.68
C VAL A 27 35.29 1.09 -33.27
N GLY A 28 36.48 0.71 -33.83
CA GLY A 28 37.56 0.04 -33.13
C GLY A 28 37.34 -1.36 -32.54
N ALA A 29 37.81 -2.35 -33.27
CA ALA A 29 38.07 -3.69 -32.78
C ALA A 29 39.04 -3.69 -31.60
N VAL A 30 38.61 -4.10 -30.41
CA VAL A 30 39.51 -4.46 -29.31
C VAL A 30 39.73 -5.97 -29.34
N GLN A 31 40.90 -6.32 -29.76
CA GLN A 31 41.43 -7.67 -29.86
C GLN A 31 41.85 -8.15 -28.45
N TRP A 32 41.17 -9.12 -27.90
CA TRP A 32 41.66 -9.82 -26.71
C TRP A 32 42.62 -10.92 -27.10
N SER A 33 43.91 -10.69 -26.89
CA SER A 33 44.95 -11.69 -27.00
C SER A 33 45.04 -12.52 -25.71
N ALA A 34 44.70 -13.80 -25.84
CA ALA A 34 45.01 -14.80 -24.84
C ALA A 34 46.48 -15.20 -25.00
N HIS A 35 47.33 -14.81 -24.09
CA HIS A 35 48.67 -15.39 -23.95
C HIS A 35 49.02 -15.49 -22.47
N GLY A 36 49.22 -16.73 -22.04
CA GLY A 36 49.90 -17.07 -20.83
C GLY A 36 50.29 -18.56 -20.86
N PRO A 37 51.58 -18.90 -21.05
CA PRO A 37 51.99 -20.27 -21.04
C PRO A 37 52.18 -20.76 -19.59
N PHE A 38 51.51 -21.84 -19.26
CA PHE A 38 51.81 -22.60 -18.05
C PHE A 38 52.95 -23.55 -18.35
N ARG A 39 54.09 -23.32 -17.71
CA ARG A 39 55.28 -24.15 -17.79
C ARG A 39 55.19 -25.30 -16.80
N ASP A 40 55.33 -26.49 -17.31
CA ASP A 40 55.62 -27.71 -16.57
C ASP A 40 56.96 -27.60 -15.86
N SER A 41 56.99 -27.94 -14.58
CA SER A 41 58.20 -28.42 -13.92
C SER A 41 57.82 -29.57 -13.00
N LEU A 42 58.14 -30.75 -13.49
CA LEU A 42 58.27 -31.97 -12.71
C LEU A 42 59.38 -31.82 -11.69
N ASP A 43 59.06 -31.95 -10.41
CA ASP A 43 60.03 -32.39 -9.42
C ASP A 43 59.41 -33.51 -8.59
N SER A 44 59.97 -34.68 -8.89
CA SER A 44 59.78 -35.92 -8.14
C SER A 44 60.54 -35.87 -6.83
N SER A 45 59.92 -36.30 -5.80
CA SER A 45 60.44 -36.87 -4.56
C SER A 45 59.99 -36.11 -3.31
N ILE A 46 58.98 -36.72 -2.66
CA ILE A 46 59.08 -37.09 -1.24
C ILE A 46 57.77 -37.88 -0.94
N CYS A 47 57.93 -39.18 -0.94
CA CYS A 47 56.93 -40.08 -0.45
C CYS A 47 57.01 -40.05 1.10
N VAL A 48 56.13 -39.33 1.73
CA VAL A 48 55.90 -39.47 3.18
C VAL A 48 54.62 -40.25 3.38
N GLN A 49 54.82 -41.42 3.89
CA GLN A 49 53.80 -42.36 4.35
C GLN A 49 52.86 -41.67 5.36
N CYS A 50 51.72 -41.25 4.95
CA CYS A 50 50.63 -40.94 5.86
C CYS A 50 49.74 -42.16 5.98
N GLU A 51 49.89 -42.85 7.12
CA GLU A 51 48.90 -43.84 7.59
C GLU A 51 47.54 -43.11 7.73
N CYS A 52 46.68 -43.37 6.78
CA CYS A 52 45.27 -42.93 6.92
C CYS A 52 44.58 -43.87 7.91
N ASP A 53 44.56 -43.42 9.18
CA ASP A 53 43.69 -43.97 10.15
C ASP A 53 42.23 -43.88 9.64
N ASN A 54 41.74 -45.05 9.38
CA ASN A 54 40.38 -45.30 8.90
C ASN A 54 39.38 -45.10 10.06
N GLN A 55 39.30 -43.85 10.56
CA GLN A 55 38.21 -43.46 11.43
C GLN A 55 36.95 -43.33 10.58
N MET A 56 36.25 -44.42 10.45
CA MET A 56 34.82 -44.44 10.10
C MET A 56 34.07 -43.57 11.11
N SER A 57 34.06 -42.26 10.87
CA SER A 57 33.11 -41.40 11.46
C SER A 57 31.73 -41.85 11.02
N SER A 58 31.07 -42.59 11.89
CA SER A 58 29.64 -42.84 11.79
C SER A 58 28.90 -41.51 11.79
N LYS A 59 28.77 -40.91 10.60
CA LYS A 59 27.82 -39.82 10.39
C LYS A 59 26.44 -40.38 10.72
N THR A 60 26.07 -40.22 11.99
CA THR A 60 24.70 -40.37 12.44
C THR A 60 23.86 -39.57 11.45
N LYS A 61 23.09 -40.29 10.63
CA LYS A 61 22.05 -39.70 9.79
C LYS A 61 21.15 -38.97 10.76
N GLN A 62 21.38 -37.68 10.94
CA GLN A 62 20.41 -36.81 11.57
C GLN A 62 19.15 -37.01 10.71
N SER A 63 18.18 -37.70 11.30
CA SER A 63 16.86 -37.86 10.71
C SER A 63 16.42 -36.47 10.36
N ALA A 64 16.31 -36.17 9.07
CA ALA A 64 15.78 -34.92 8.56
C ALA A 64 14.45 -34.73 9.27
N ALA A 65 14.40 -33.82 10.24
CA ALA A 65 13.19 -33.48 10.93
C ALA A 65 12.20 -33.18 9.81
N ARG A 66 11.14 -34.02 9.71
CA ARG A 66 10.10 -33.83 8.69
C ARG A 66 9.68 -32.39 8.78
N THR A 67 9.99 -31.59 7.77
CA THR A 67 9.57 -30.21 7.68
C THR A 67 8.06 -30.23 7.84
N ARG A 68 7.56 -29.76 9.00
CA ARG A 68 6.13 -29.65 9.25
C ARG A 68 5.53 -28.84 8.12
N ASP A 69 4.55 -29.39 7.46
CA ASP A 69 3.84 -28.70 6.41
C ASP A 69 2.94 -27.62 7.06
N LYS A 70 3.54 -26.44 7.25
CA LYS A 70 2.88 -25.29 7.89
C LYS A 70 1.56 -24.91 7.23
N TRP A 71 1.33 -25.36 5.99
CA TRP A 71 0.09 -25.05 5.30
C TRP A 71 -1.08 -25.90 5.78
N ARG A 72 -0.85 -27.13 6.18
CA ARG A 72 -1.89 -28.04 6.71
C ARG A 72 -2.42 -27.63 8.08
N GLU A 73 -1.62 -26.91 8.85
CA GLU A 73 -1.98 -26.45 10.21
C GLU A 73 -2.82 -25.17 10.17
N LYS A 74 -2.97 -24.51 8.99
CA LYS A 74 -3.73 -23.27 8.85
C LYS A 74 -5.23 -23.52 8.76
N THR A 75 -5.97 -22.74 9.53
CA THR A 75 -7.43 -22.66 9.47
C THR A 75 -7.85 -21.40 8.71
N TRP A 76 -9.01 -21.47 8.04
CA TRP A 76 -9.57 -20.34 7.31
C TRP A 76 -10.50 -19.55 8.21
N TYR A 77 -10.31 -18.24 8.24
CA TYR A 77 -11.14 -17.30 8.99
C TYR A 77 -11.87 -16.36 8.02
N GLN A 78 -13.16 -16.19 8.24
CA GLN A 78 -14.00 -15.25 7.50
C GLN A 78 -13.79 -13.84 8.03
N ILE A 79 -13.63 -12.87 7.13
CA ILE A 79 -13.43 -11.46 7.47
C ILE A 79 -14.74 -10.73 7.26
N ILE A 80 -15.23 -10.09 8.32
CA ILE A 80 -16.49 -9.36 8.34
C ILE A 80 -16.21 -7.86 8.34
N ALA A 81 -16.89 -7.12 7.47
CA ALA A 81 -16.87 -5.67 7.43
C ALA A 81 -17.43 -5.07 8.74
N PRO A 82 -17.08 -3.82 9.09
CA PRO A 82 -17.69 -3.13 10.22
C PRO A 82 -19.17 -2.80 9.95
N ASP A 83 -19.90 -2.46 11.01
CA ASP A 83 -21.35 -2.19 10.98
C ASP A 83 -21.76 -1.18 9.90
N ASN A 84 -20.93 -0.20 9.60
CA ASN A 84 -21.13 0.80 8.54
C ASN A 84 -21.31 0.20 7.14
N PHE A 85 -20.87 -1.04 6.95
CA PHE A 85 -20.94 -1.79 5.69
C PHE A 85 -21.79 -3.06 5.83
N GLU A 86 -22.80 -3.03 6.69
CA GLU A 86 -23.80 -4.10 6.87
C GLU A 86 -23.20 -5.45 7.29
N ASN A 87 -22.02 -5.47 7.92
CA ASN A 87 -21.35 -6.70 8.34
C ASN A 87 -21.17 -7.72 7.20
N LYS A 88 -21.01 -7.24 5.95
CA LYS A 88 -20.79 -8.13 4.81
C LYS A 88 -19.48 -8.90 4.95
N GLU A 89 -19.49 -10.13 4.44
CA GLU A 89 -18.28 -10.92 4.29
C GLU A 89 -17.41 -10.32 3.18
N ILE A 90 -16.15 -9.98 3.53
CA ILE A 90 -15.18 -9.41 2.60
C ILE A 90 -14.38 -10.52 1.90
N GLY A 91 -14.09 -11.58 2.63
CA GLY A 91 -13.28 -12.69 2.14
C GLY A 91 -12.74 -13.56 3.26
N THR A 92 -11.82 -14.46 2.93
CA THR A 92 -11.24 -15.39 3.90
C THR A 92 -9.72 -15.24 3.97
N THR A 93 -9.16 -15.47 5.14
CA THR A 93 -7.70 -15.43 5.35
C THR A 93 -7.23 -16.65 6.12
N PRO A 94 -6.14 -17.31 5.69
CA PRO A 94 -5.60 -18.45 6.41
C PRO A 94 -4.67 -17.98 7.54
N SER A 95 -4.79 -18.60 8.73
CA SER A 95 -3.87 -18.42 9.84
C SER A 95 -3.75 -19.70 10.67
N GLU A 96 -2.62 -19.87 11.31
CA GLU A 96 -2.36 -20.97 12.24
C GLU A 96 -2.99 -20.68 13.60
N THR A 97 -2.81 -19.45 14.09
CA THR A 97 -3.39 -18.97 15.35
C THR A 97 -4.21 -17.71 15.13
N PRO A 98 -5.32 -17.50 15.89
CA PRO A 98 -6.15 -16.31 15.76
C PRO A 98 -5.40 -15.02 16.14
N GLU A 99 -4.41 -15.11 17.03
CA GLU A 99 -3.59 -13.95 17.44
C GLU A 99 -2.80 -13.33 16.29
N GLN A 100 -2.35 -14.14 15.33
CA GLN A 100 -1.60 -13.67 14.16
C GLN A 100 -2.47 -12.88 13.18
N LEU A 101 -3.79 -12.94 13.31
CA LEU A 101 -4.73 -12.18 12.48
C LEU A 101 -4.92 -10.76 13.00
N ILE A 102 -4.78 -10.55 14.31
CA ILE A 102 -4.98 -9.24 14.92
C ILE A 102 -3.96 -8.25 14.35
N GLY A 103 -4.48 -7.14 13.82
CA GLY A 103 -3.64 -6.10 13.22
C GLY A 103 -3.37 -6.26 11.72
N ARG A 104 -3.72 -7.39 11.08
CA ARG A 104 -3.66 -7.51 9.61
C ARG A 104 -4.63 -6.52 8.96
N THR A 105 -4.23 -6.02 7.81
CA THR A 105 -5.07 -5.16 6.97
C THR A 105 -5.52 -5.92 5.73
N VAL A 106 -6.78 -5.70 5.37
CA VAL A 106 -7.41 -6.29 4.17
C VAL A 106 -7.87 -5.14 3.28
N GLU A 107 -7.68 -5.27 1.98
CA GLU A 107 -7.95 -4.22 1.01
C GLU A 107 -9.00 -4.69 -0.04
N PRO A 108 -10.29 -4.72 0.30
CA PRO A 108 -11.35 -4.95 -0.68
C PRO A 108 -11.58 -3.70 -1.53
N THR A 109 -12.23 -3.87 -2.68
CA THR A 109 -12.78 -2.77 -3.46
C THR A 109 -14.15 -2.36 -2.91
N LEU A 110 -14.55 -1.12 -3.17
CA LEU A 110 -15.89 -0.68 -2.77
C LEU A 110 -16.98 -1.47 -3.53
N TYR A 111 -16.66 -1.90 -4.76
CA TYR A 111 -17.53 -2.79 -5.53
C TYR A 111 -17.87 -4.10 -4.80
N ASP A 112 -16.90 -4.72 -4.11
CA ASP A 112 -17.12 -5.98 -3.39
C ASP A 112 -18.15 -5.82 -2.25
N LEU A 113 -18.30 -4.60 -1.73
CA LEU A 113 -19.22 -4.29 -0.64
C LEU A 113 -20.59 -3.77 -1.12
N THR A 114 -20.59 -2.83 -2.08
CA THR A 114 -21.83 -2.18 -2.53
C THR A 114 -22.44 -2.85 -3.75
N GLY A 115 -21.62 -3.48 -4.61
CA GLY A 115 -22.02 -3.99 -5.90
C GLY A 115 -22.04 -2.91 -7.01
N ASP A 116 -21.68 -1.66 -6.71
CA ASP A 116 -21.65 -0.55 -7.65
C ASP A 116 -20.36 -0.61 -8.50
N PHE A 117 -20.50 -0.92 -9.79
CA PHE A 117 -19.36 -1.05 -10.68
C PHE A 117 -18.62 0.29 -10.91
N ASP A 118 -19.33 1.40 -10.85
CA ASP A 118 -18.74 2.74 -11.03
C ASP A 118 -17.68 3.08 -9.98
N LYS A 119 -17.73 2.41 -8.81
CA LYS A 119 -16.84 2.64 -7.67
C LYS A 119 -15.72 1.59 -7.53
N ILE A 120 -15.46 0.79 -8.55
CA ILE A 120 -14.43 -0.26 -8.53
C ILE A 120 -13.01 0.29 -8.29
N HIS A 121 -12.79 1.56 -8.65
CA HIS A 121 -11.51 2.24 -8.48
C HIS A 121 -11.20 2.66 -7.04
N VAL A 122 -12.18 2.55 -6.11
CA VAL A 122 -12.03 2.86 -4.70
C VAL A 122 -11.65 1.61 -3.93
N ARG A 123 -10.48 1.60 -3.31
CA ARG A 123 -10.01 0.53 -2.42
C ARG A 123 -10.19 0.95 -0.99
N LEU A 124 -10.85 0.11 -0.21
CA LEU A 124 -11.01 0.31 1.22
C LEU A 124 -9.93 -0.48 1.96
N ARG A 125 -9.55 0.00 3.13
CA ARG A 125 -8.62 -0.69 4.02
C ARG A 125 -9.30 -0.94 5.34
N PHE A 126 -9.39 -2.20 5.72
CA PHE A 126 -9.91 -2.63 7.00
C PHE A 126 -8.79 -3.29 7.81
N LYS A 127 -8.79 -3.05 9.11
CA LYS A 127 -7.85 -3.65 10.05
C LYS A 127 -8.61 -4.60 10.96
N ILE A 128 -8.12 -5.84 11.10
CA ILE A 128 -8.70 -6.84 12.00
C ILE A 128 -8.39 -6.43 13.44
N LEU A 129 -9.41 -6.32 14.26
CA LEU A 129 -9.29 -6.01 15.70
C LEU A 129 -9.44 -7.25 16.56
N GLU A 130 -10.49 -8.02 16.31
CA GLU A 130 -10.87 -9.15 17.14
C GLU A 130 -11.22 -10.35 16.29
N VAL A 131 -10.96 -11.53 16.83
CA VAL A 131 -11.32 -12.81 16.20
C VAL A 131 -12.19 -13.60 17.15
N THR A 132 -13.42 -13.89 16.73
CA THR A 132 -14.40 -14.67 17.51
C THR A 132 -14.67 -15.98 16.77
N GLY A 133 -14.10 -17.09 17.25
CA GLY A 133 -14.22 -18.37 16.57
C GLY A 133 -13.57 -18.36 15.18
N GLN A 134 -14.35 -18.50 14.14
CA GLN A 134 -13.90 -18.44 12.73
C GLN A 134 -14.15 -17.08 12.06
N GLN A 135 -14.71 -16.12 12.79
CA GLN A 135 -15.03 -14.80 12.27
C GLN A 135 -14.04 -13.76 12.79
N ALA A 136 -13.50 -12.94 11.88
CA ALA A 136 -12.61 -11.84 12.18
C ALA A 136 -13.34 -10.51 11.98
N LYS A 137 -13.59 -9.78 13.07
CA LYS A 137 -14.20 -8.45 13.04
C LYS A 137 -13.17 -7.40 12.66
N THR A 138 -13.56 -6.49 11.79
CA THR A 138 -12.67 -5.44 11.29
C THR A 138 -13.16 -4.05 11.63
N THR A 139 -12.24 -3.09 11.58
CA THR A 139 -12.56 -1.65 11.64
C THR A 139 -12.01 -0.94 10.42
N PHE A 140 -12.63 0.17 10.07
CA PHE A 140 -12.16 1.02 8.99
C PHE A 140 -10.81 1.66 9.33
N TYR A 141 -9.82 1.44 8.48
CA TYR A 141 -8.49 2.01 8.61
C TYR A 141 -8.21 3.14 7.63
N GLY A 142 -8.88 3.12 6.47
CA GLY A 142 -8.75 4.15 5.46
C GLY A 142 -9.30 3.71 4.10
N HIS A 143 -9.23 4.61 3.13
CA HIS A 143 -9.47 4.28 1.74
C HIS A 143 -8.43 4.92 0.84
N GLU A 144 -8.29 4.41 -0.37
CA GLU A 144 -7.39 4.94 -1.38
C GLU A 144 -7.95 4.70 -2.78
N TRP A 145 -7.90 5.72 -3.61
CA TRP A 145 -8.27 5.60 -5.02
C TRP A 145 -7.15 4.98 -5.84
N SER A 146 -7.50 4.20 -6.83
CA SER A 146 -6.54 3.63 -7.78
C SER A 146 -5.73 4.73 -8.46
N SER A 147 -4.41 4.55 -8.48
CA SER A 147 -3.50 5.52 -9.11
C SER A 147 -3.75 5.66 -10.61
N ASP A 148 -4.21 4.58 -11.26
CA ASP A 148 -4.45 4.56 -12.70
C ASP A 148 -5.69 5.37 -13.06
N TYR A 149 -6.76 5.27 -12.27
CA TYR A 149 -7.93 6.11 -12.41
C TYR A 149 -7.58 7.60 -12.27
N LEU A 150 -6.83 7.96 -11.22
CA LEU A 150 -6.40 9.33 -10.99
C LEU A 150 -5.51 9.89 -12.12
N ARG A 151 -4.66 9.05 -12.71
CA ARG A 151 -3.87 9.44 -13.89
C ARG A 151 -4.73 9.71 -15.10
N GLY A 152 -5.81 8.95 -15.30
CA GLY A 152 -6.78 9.15 -16.37
C GLY A 152 -7.53 10.49 -16.28
N LEU A 153 -7.71 11.02 -15.07
CA LEU A 153 -8.36 12.31 -14.84
C LEU A 153 -7.48 13.51 -15.19
N VAL A 154 -6.15 13.36 -15.17
CA VAL A 154 -5.21 14.45 -15.50
C VAL A 154 -5.18 14.68 -17.01
N ARG A 155 -5.46 15.91 -17.45
CA ARG A 155 -5.41 16.32 -18.86
C ARG A 155 -4.42 17.46 -19.07
N ARG A 156 -3.93 17.61 -20.30
CA ARG A 156 -3.07 18.75 -20.69
C ARG A 156 -3.85 20.07 -20.58
N GLY A 157 -3.20 21.13 -20.10
CA GLY A 157 -3.81 22.45 -19.96
C GLY A 157 -4.69 22.62 -18.71
N THR A 158 -4.80 21.60 -17.83
CA THR A 158 -5.50 21.66 -16.56
C THR A 158 -4.52 21.76 -15.40
N SER A 159 -4.96 22.30 -14.27
CA SER A 159 -4.21 22.26 -13.01
C SER A 159 -4.80 21.22 -12.06
N ARG A 160 -3.92 20.53 -11.32
CA ARG A 160 -4.28 19.63 -10.23
C ARG A 160 -3.97 20.32 -8.92
N ILE A 161 -4.98 20.45 -8.07
CA ILE A 161 -4.86 21.05 -6.75
C ILE A 161 -5.01 19.95 -5.71
N ASP A 162 -3.95 19.71 -4.94
CA ASP A 162 -3.96 18.73 -3.85
C ASP A 162 -4.01 19.48 -2.51
N TRP A 163 -4.87 19.00 -1.62
CA TRP A 163 -4.88 19.38 -0.21
C TRP A 163 -4.72 18.13 0.65
N ILE A 164 -3.84 18.19 1.63
CA ILE A 164 -3.61 17.09 2.57
C ILE A 164 -3.57 17.69 3.97
N GLY A 165 -4.43 17.20 4.85
CA GLY A 165 -4.45 17.68 6.22
C GLY A 165 -4.91 16.64 7.23
N PRO A 166 -4.46 16.77 8.49
CA PRO A 166 -5.02 16.02 9.60
C PRO A 166 -6.33 16.66 10.03
N ILE A 167 -7.32 15.84 10.30
CA ILE A 167 -8.61 16.25 10.85
C ILE A 167 -8.90 15.47 12.12
N LEU A 168 -9.62 16.09 13.03
CA LEU A 168 -10.06 15.50 14.27
C LEU A 168 -11.58 15.43 14.25
N THR A 169 -12.11 14.22 14.40
CA THR A 169 -13.57 13.98 14.46
C THR A 169 -14.13 14.32 15.83
N LYS A 170 -15.46 14.34 15.93
CA LYS A 170 -16.16 14.54 17.20
C LYS A 170 -15.78 13.49 18.25
N ASP A 171 -15.53 12.26 17.82
CA ASP A 171 -15.21 11.11 18.66
C ASP A 171 -13.70 10.99 18.98
N ASP A 172 -12.93 12.06 18.77
CA ASP A 172 -11.49 12.10 19.01
C ASP A 172 -10.66 11.15 18.13
N TYR A 173 -11.15 10.73 16.97
CA TYR A 173 -10.31 10.06 15.98
C TYR A 173 -9.47 11.08 15.21
N LEU A 174 -8.18 10.83 15.11
CA LEU A 174 -7.27 11.60 14.26
C LEU A 174 -7.13 10.91 12.90
N MET A 175 -7.65 11.55 11.86
CA MET A 175 -7.62 11.04 10.50
C MET A 175 -6.85 12.00 9.59
N ARG A 176 -6.12 11.49 8.61
CA ARG A 176 -5.51 12.28 7.54
C ARG A 176 -6.34 12.09 6.28
N VAL A 177 -6.77 13.19 5.70
CA VAL A 177 -7.55 13.19 4.45
C VAL A 177 -6.75 13.91 3.38
N SER A 178 -6.79 13.38 2.17
CA SER A 178 -6.19 13.97 0.98
C SER A 178 -7.29 14.17 -0.07
N VAL A 179 -7.52 15.41 -0.42
CA VAL A 179 -8.48 15.82 -1.46
C VAL A 179 -7.73 16.25 -2.69
N ILE A 180 -8.26 15.88 -3.85
CA ILE A 180 -7.72 16.22 -5.15
C ILE A 180 -8.80 16.94 -5.96
N VAL A 181 -8.42 18.03 -6.57
CA VAL A 181 -9.32 18.83 -7.41
C VAL A 181 -8.68 19.01 -8.79
N PHE A 182 -9.42 18.71 -9.83
CA PHE A 182 -9.01 18.92 -11.22
C PHE A 182 -9.76 20.13 -11.79
N THR A 183 -9.00 21.11 -12.26
CA THR A 183 -9.57 22.31 -12.88
C THR A 183 -9.87 22.07 -14.36
N THR A 184 -10.77 22.84 -14.93
CA THR A 184 -11.06 22.82 -16.37
C THR A 184 -9.94 23.49 -17.16
N THR A 185 -9.40 24.59 -16.65
CA THR A 185 -8.35 25.40 -17.26
C THR A 185 -7.18 25.56 -16.29
N ARG A 186 -6.03 26.01 -16.80
CA ARG A 186 -4.87 26.29 -15.96
C ARG A 186 -5.17 27.43 -14.99
N SER A 187 -4.94 27.19 -13.69
CA SER A 187 -5.17 28.14 -12.60
C SER A 187 -3.90 28.92 -12.23
N LYS A 188 -4.08 30.12 -11.66
CA LYS A 188 -3.00 30.92 -11.07
C LYS A 188 -2.71 30.42 -9.65
N THR A 189 -1.47 30.55 -9.20
CA THR A 189 -1.04 30.09 -7.84
C THR A 189 -1.86 30.69 -6.71
N SER A 190 -2.27 31.96 -6.82
CA SER A 190 -3.13 32.63 -5.82
C SER A 190 -4.52 31.98 -5.74
N GLN A 191 -5.10 31.60 -6.86
CA GLN A 191 -6.38 30.91 -6.93
C GLN A 191 -6.28 29.51 -6.31
N GLU A 192 -5.20 28.77 -6.61
CA GLU A 192 -4.95 27.45 -6.04
C GLU A 192 -4.83 27.53 -4.50
N HIS A 193 -4.15 28.57 -3.99
CA HIS A 193 -4.03 28.76 -2.55
C HIS A 193 -5.38 29.07 -1.90
N SER A 194 -6.20 29.90 -2.55
CA SER A 194 -7.57 30.21 -2.07
C SER A 194 -8.45 28.95 -2.08
N ALA A 195 -8.33 28.12 -3.13
CA ALA A 195 -9.03 26.84 -3.20
C ALA A 195 -8.63 25.89 -2.06
N ARG A 196 -7.32 25.74 -1.76
CA ARG A 196 -6.86 24.91 -0.64
C ARG A 196 -7.42 25.39 0.71
N LYS A 197 -7.52 26.69 0.92
CA LYS A 197 -8.14 27.27 2.14
C LYS A 197 -9.65 26.95 2.22
N ALA A 198 -10.37 27.02 1.10
CA ALA A 198 -11.78 26.66 1.03
C ALA A 198 -11.98 25.18 1.37
N ILE A 199 -11.20 24.29 0.75
CA ILE A 199 -11.24 22.84 1.03
C ILE A 199 -11.01 22.57 2.52
N GLU A 200 -9.97 23.18 3.10
CA GLU A 200 -9.65 23.02 4.52
C GLU A 200 -10.79 23.44 5.43
N LYS A 201 -11.45 24.58 5.12
CA LYS A 201 -12.57 25.13 5.88
C LYS A 201 -13.75 24.15 5.89
N VAL A 202 -14.15 23.64 4.73
CA VAL A 202 -15.26 22.69 4.59
C VAL A 202 -14.97 21.42 5.37
N ILE A 203 -13.81 20.77 5.12
CA ILE A 203 -13.47 19.51 5.73
C ILE A 203 -13.39 19.61 7.25
N ARG A 204 -12.77 20.67 7.78
CA ARG A 204 -12.71 20.89 9.23
C ARG A 204 -14.07 21.15 9.86
N ALA A 205 -14.98 21.80 9.13
CA ALA A 205 -16.35 22.03 9.60
C ALA A 205 -17.12 20.71 9.73
N HIS A 206 -17.01 19.83 8.71
CA HIS A 206 -17.63 18.50 8.73
C HIS A 206 -17.03 17.58 9.80
N ALA A 207 -15.72 17.57 9.94
CA ALA A 207 -15.05 16.77 10.96
C ALA A 207 -15.49 17.09 12.40
N LYS A 208 -15.83 18.35 12.68
CA LYS A 208 -16.34 18.77 14.00
C LYS A 208 -17.82 18.38 14.24
N LYS A 209 -18.61 18.27 13.17
CA LYS A 209 -20.05 18.04 13.25
C LYS A 209 -20.37 16.54 13.36
N HIS A 210 -19.66 15.70 12.62
CA HIS A 210 -19.98 14.30 12.42
C HIS A 210 -19.16 13.36 13.31
N THR A 211 -19.75 12.22 13.63
CA THR A 211 -19.06 11.08 14.25
C THR A 211 -18.09 10.46 13.24
N PHE A 212 -17.19 9.61 13.72
CA PHE A 212 -16.21 8.94 12.84
C PHE A 212 -16.90 8.13 11.73
N ASP A 213 -17.92 7.36 12.09
CA ASP A 213 -18.61 6.46 11.18
C ASP A 213 -19.43 7.21 10.12
N GLU A 214 -20.15 8.25 10.52
CA GLU A 214 -20.86 9.13 9.58
C GLU A 214 -19.90 9.83 8.61
N LEU A 215 -18.75 10.29 9.12
CA LEU A 215 -17.75 10.95 8.30
C LEU A 215 -17.13 9.98 7.28
N VAL A 216 -16.83 8.75 7.70
CA VAL A 216 -16.30 7.70 6.81
C VAL A 216 -17.29 7.41 5.70
N THR A 217 -18.59 7.26 6.01
CA THR A 217 -19.63 7.02 5.03
C THR A 217 -19.71 8.16 4.01
N LYS A 218 -19.75 9.42 4.45
CA LYS A 218 -19.79 10.60 3.57
C LYS A 218 -18.54 10.75 2.70
N VAL A 219 -17.37 10.38 3.23
CA VAL A 219 -16.10 10.41 2.49
C VAL A 219 -16.09 9.35 1.37
N ILE A 220 -16.63 8.16 1.62
CA ILE A 220 -16.62 7.04 0.68
C ILE A 220 -17.73 7.20 -0.37
N LEU A 221 -18.92 7.64 0.02
CA LEU A 221 -20.02 7.84 -0.91
C LEU A 221 -19.80 9.04 -1.85
N GLY A 222 -18.98 10.03 -1.42
CA GLY A 222 -18.65 11.21 -2.22
C GLY A 222 -19.45 12.46 -1.84
N ASP A 223 -20.36 12.41 -0.85
CA ASP A 223 -21.15 13.56 -0.41
C ASP A 223 -20.26 14.74 0.00
N LEU A 224 -19.21 14.44 0.77
CA LEU A 224 -18.24 15.45 1.20
C LEU A 224 -17.47 16.07 0.00
N ALA A 225 -17.18 15.26 -1.02
CA ALA A 225 -16.52 15.74 -2.24
C ALA A 225 -17.46 16.68 -3.03
N GLY A 226 -18.77 16.42 -3.03
CA GLY A 226 -19.78 17.28 -3.64
C GLY A 226 -19.85 18.67 -2.99
N GLU A 227 -19.83 18.74 -1.66
CA GLU A 227 -19.85 20.03 -0.94
C GLU A 227 -18.56 20.82 -1.18
N VAL A 228 -17.40 20.14 -1.19
CA VAL A 228 -16.11 20.76 -1.53
C VAL A 228 -16.14 21.28 -2.96
N TYR A 229 -16.71 20.52 -3.91
CA TYR A 229 -16.87 20.94 -5.31
C TYR A 229 -17.64 22.23 -5.42
N GLU A 230 -18.78 22.38 -4.73
CA GLU A 230 -19.61 23.59 -4.79
C GLU A 230 -18.88 24.84 -4.26
N ASP A 231 -18.14 24.70 -3.16
CA ASP A 231 -17.41 25.82 -2.57
C ASP A 231 -16.19 26.24 -3.41
N VAL A 232 -15.43 25.29 -3.92
CA VAL A 232 -14.24 25.61 -4.74
C VAL A 232 -14.64 26.10 -6.15
N LYS A 233 -15.80 25.66 -6.70
CA LYS A 233 -16.36 26.14 -7.96
C LYS A 233 -16.59 27.65 -7.97
N LYS A 234 -16.86 28.26 -6.82
CA LYS A 234 -17.02 29.73 -6.68
C LYS A 234 -15.72 30.49 -6.97
N ILE A 235 -14.55 29.82 -6.85
CA ILE A 235 -13.22 30.42 -6.97
C ILE A 235 -12.60 30.11 -8.34
N ILE A 236 -12.72 28.84 -8.79
CA ILE A 236 -12.10 28.33 -10.01
C ILE A 236 -13.08 27.37 -10.69
N PRO A 237 -13.12 27.34 -12.03
CA PRO A 237 -13.91 26.35 -12.74
C PRO A 237 -13.28 24.95 -12.55
N ILE A 238 -14.03 24.06 -11.90
CA ILE A 238 -13.62 22.69 -11.57
C ILE A 238 -14.25 21.73 -12.55
N ARG A 239 -13.52 20.68 -12.87
CA ARG A 239 -14.01 19.53 -13.61
C ARG A 239 -14.47 18.42 -12.66
N GLU A 240 -13.62 18.04 -11.73
CA GLU A 240 -13.85 16.97 -10.78
C GLU A 240 -13.17 17.28 -9.43
N CYS A 241 -13.80 16.84 -8.35
CA CYS A 241 -13.28 16.95 -6.99
C CYS A 241 -13.50 15.64 -6.28
N GLU A 242 -12.43 15.03 -5.77
CA GLU A 242 -12.50 13.72 -5.15
C GLU A 242 -11.60 13.60 -3.91
N ILE A 243 -11.99 12.73 -3.01
CA ILE A 243 -11.20 12.42 -1.83
C ILE A 243 -10.31 11.23 -2.16
N ARG A 244 -9.09 11.52 -2.58
CA ARG A 244 -8.12 10.53 -3.03
C ARG A 244 -7.80 9.48 -1.98
N LYS A 245 -7.60 9.91 -0.74
CA LYS A 245 -7.10 9.03 0.32
C LYS A 245 -7.57 9.50 1.68
N SER A 246 -8.01 8.57 2.50
CA SER A 246 -8.15 8.76 3.94
C SER A 246 -7.32 7.72 4.68
N LYS A 247 -6.80 8.08 5.85
CA LYS A 247 -6.08 7.16 6.73
C LYS A 247 -6.32 7.55 8.17
N VAL A 248 -6.73 6.61 8.98
CA VAL A 248 -6.78 6.75 10.43
C VAL A 248 -5.36 6.74 10.96
N LEU A 249 -4.97 7.78 11.67
CA LEU A 249 -3.63 7.92 12.26
C LEU A 249 -3.63 7.43 13.71
N LYS A 250 -4.66 7.82 14.48
CA LYS A 250 -4.77 7.51 15.90
C LYS A 250 -6.22 7.29 16.29
N GLY A 251 -6.43 6.29 17.13
CA GLY A 251 -7.70 6.06 17.79
C GLY A 251 -7.97 7.05 18.93
N PRO A 252 -9.19 7.05 19.49
CA PRO A 252 -9.62 8.00 20.51
C PRO A 252 -8.77 7.92 21.79
N GLU A 253 -8.37 6.74 22.19
CA GLU A 253 -7.52 6.50 23.37
C GLU A 253 -6.16 7.17 23.27
N GLU A 254 -5.48 6.99 22.14
CA GLU A 254 -4.16 7.57 21.89
C GLU A 254 -4.22 9.11 21.80
N VAL A 255 -5.30 9.65 21.25
CA VAL A 255 -5.49 11.10 21.13
C VAL A 255 -5.73 11.72 22.51
N LYS A 256 -6.56 11.08 23.35
CA LYS A 256 -6.80 11.51 24.74
C LYS A 256 -5.50 11.50 25.56
N THR A 257 -4.72 10.44 25.45
CA THR A 257 -3.43 10.32 26.13
C THR A 257 -2.45 11.41 25.70
N ARG A 258 -2.36 11.71 24.41
CA ARG A 258 -1.50 12.79 23.90
C ARG A 258 -1.94 14.15 24.39
N ARG A 259 -3.24 14.44 24.38
CA ARG A 259 -3.78 15.71 24.91
C ARG A 259 -3.47 15.88 26.41
N ALA A 260 -3.60 14.81 27.19
CA ALA A 260 -3.27 14.82 28.60
C ALA A 260 -1.78 15.09 28.86
N ARG A 261 -0.88 14.50 28.04
CA ARG A 261 0.56 14.77 28.11
C ARG A 261 0.91 16.22 27.80
N LEU A 262 0.31 16.78 26.74
CA LEU A 262 0.54 18.18 26.34
C LEU A 262 0.04 19.17 27.40
N ARG A 263 -1.12 18.91 28.04
CA ARG A 263 -1.64 19.73 29.14
C ARG A 263 -0.72 19.70 30.37
N ARG A 264 -0.14 18.54 30.71
CA ARG A 264 0.81 18.43 31.82
C ARG A 264 2.11 19.17 31.53
N GLY A 265 2.64 19.09 30.30
CA GLY A 265 3.84 19.83 29.89
C GLY A 265 3.65 21.35 29.97
N SER A 266 2.53 21.86 29.46
CA SER A 266 2.22 23.30 29.52
C SER A 266 1.91 23.80 30.93
N ALA A 267 1.47 22.96 31.84
CA ALA A 267 1.29 23.30 33.25
C ALA A 267 2.65 23.39 33.98
N ALA A 268 3.54 22.43 33.71
CA ALA A 268 4.87 22.42 34.28
C ALA A 268 5.75 23.62 33.84
N GLU A 269 5.61 24.05 32.56
CA GLU A 269 6.29 25.26 32.05
C GLU A 269 5.80 26.57 32.76
N LYS A 270 4.51 26.64 33.10
CA LYS A 270 3.93 27.78 33.80
C LYS A 270 4.26 27.83 35.29
N GLU A 271 4.62 26.71 35.91
CA GLU A 271 5.06 26.65 37.32
C GLU A 271 6.56 26.95 37.45
N SER A 272 7.32 26.92 36.34
CA SER A 272 8.75 27.21 36.31
C SER A 272 9.11 28.67 35.93
N GLU A 273 8.15 29.47 35.50
CA GLU A 273 8.26 30.92 35.28
C GLU A 273 7.81 31.71 36.53
#